data_7ab798fe5fae4d13df8695b6415968cd
#
_entry.id   7ab798fe5fae4d13df8695b6415968cd
#
_cell.length_a   1.000
_cell.length_b   1.000
_cell.length_c   1.000
_cell.angle_alpha   90.00
_cell.angle_beta   90.00
_cell.angle_gamma   90.00
#
_symmetry.space_group_name_H-M   'P 1'
#
loop_
_entity.id
_entity.type
_entity.pdbx_description
1 polymer ?
#
loop_
_entity_poly.entity_id
_entity_poly.type
_entity_poly.pdbx_seq_one_letter_code
_entity_poly.pdbx_strand_id
1 'polypeptide(L)'
;MLHNQAYISQTGTNPNTALKVFIDQDLVTANLNVRLSDPAEKDYNFEFVEDAELLAKYNEVNYTSYKFLPAEQYNFKGKEAVIKQGEVLSESSGLEILPLTQEMKDSGNKYAIALTLQSKDGTTEVLKPGSTILYLLDPAIVTSVPVFNSRHNVAFSLIEDLSLSEWTLEFCVNMSKLGKKVGELNNQALFDGSSSLGESDGQIYTRFGDAPIEGNRLQIKTQGLQMNSATSVSYT
;
A
#
# COMPACT_ATOMS: atom_id res chain seq x y z
N MET A 1 -0.41 -44.00 4.57
CA MET A 1 -0.80 -43.24 3.34
C MET A 1 -0.96 -41.80 3.77
N LEU A 2 -0.33 -40.89 3.05
CA LEU A 2 -0.66 -39.47 3.21
C LEU A 2 -2.06 -39.29 2.62
N HIS A 3 -2.99 -38.75 3.39
CA HIS A 3 -4.32 -38.45 2.90
C HIS A 3 -4.26 -37.27 1.93
N ASN A 4 -4.99 -37.35 0.84
CA ASN A 4 -5.13 -36.23 -0.09
C ASN A 4 -5.86 -35.09 0.60
N GLN A 5 -5.22 -33.92 0.70
CA GLN A 5 -5.74 -32.75 1.42
C GLN A 5 -5.95 -31.59 0.47
N ALA A 6 -7.04 -30.85 0.71
CA ALA A 6 -7.38 -29.66 -0.04
C ALA A 6 -6.87 -28.38 0.65
N TYR A 7 -6.47 -27.39 -0.14
CA TYR A 7 -6.07 -26.08 0.37
C TYR A 7 -6.35 -24.97 -0.66
N ILE A 8 -6.39 -23.74 -0.19
CA ILE A 8 -6.50 -22.56 -1.06
C ILE A 8 -5.15 -22.35 -1.75
N SER A 9 -5.13 -22.41 -3.07
CA SER A 9 -3.89 -22.34 -3.87
C SER A 9 -3.08 -21.06 -3.59
N GLN A 10 -3.75 -19.93 -3.36
CA GLN A 10 -3.14 -18.64 -3.11
C GLN A 10 -2.43 -18.53 -1.75
N THR A 11 -2.68 -19.44 -0.83
CA THR A 11 -2.02 -19.43 0.49
C THR A 11 -0.60 -20.03 0.45
N GLY A 12 -0.30 -20.82 -0.56
CA GLY A 12 0.94 -21.58 -0.62
C GLY A 12 1.16 -22.48 0.61
N THR A 13 0.07 -22.95 1.24
CA THR A 13 0.04 -23.73 2.49
C THR A 13 0.52 -22.96 3.75
N ASN A 14 0.66 -21.65 3.66
CA ASN A 14 1.00 -20.82 4.83
C ASN A 14 -0.24 -20.55 5.69
N PRO A 15 -0.13 -20.64 7.01
CA PRO A 15 -1.24 -20.33 7.90
C PRO A 15 -1.52 -18.81 7.89
N ASN A 16 -2.80 -18.47 7.99
CA ASN A 16 -3.28 -17.09 8.14
C ASN A 16 -2.75 -16.12 7.05
N THR A 17 -2.70 -16.59 5.81
CA THR A 17 -2.26 -15.78 4.68
C THR A 17 -3.13 -14.53 4.55
N ALA A 18 -2.52 -13.36 4.67
CA ALA A 18 -3.16 -12.07 4.49
C ALA A 18 -2.57 -11.36 3.27
N LEU A 19 -3.41 -11.06 2.30
CA LEU A 19 -3.04 -10.39 1.06
C LEU A 19 -3.57 -8.96 1.07
N LYS A 20 -2.72 -8.00 0.74
CA LYS A 20 -3.16 -6.61 0.54
C LYS A 20 -3.78 -6.45 -0.83
N VAL A 21 -4.94 -5.82 -0.86
CA VAL A 21 -5.67 -5.47 -2.08
C VAL A 21 -5.81 -3.95 -2.12
N PHE A 22 -5.25 -3.33 -3.15
CA PHE A 22 -5.37 -1.90 -3.35
C PHE A 22 -6.68 -1.59 -4.08
N ILE A 23 -7.54 -0.81 -3.44
CA ILE A 23 -8.85 -0.39 -3.96
C ILE A 23 -8.77 1.08 -4.36
N ASP A 24 -9.06 1.36 -5.64
CA ASP A 24 -9.18 2.71 -6.19
C ASP A 24 -10.61 2.97 -6.68
N GLN A 25 -10.76 3.45 -7.90
CA GLN A 25 -12.04 3.77 -8.53
C GLN A 25 -12.61 2.59 -9.33
N ASP A 26 -11.78 1.60 -9.63
CA ASP A 26 -12.15 0.45 -10.43
C ASP A 26 -12.48 -0.77 -9.55
N LEU A 27 -13.30 -1.67 -10.12
CA LEU A 27 -13.56 -2.98 -9.54
C LEU A 27 -12.28 -3.81 -9.53
N VAL A 28 -12.00 -4.44 -8.40
CA VAL A 28 -10.87 -5.35 -8.26
C VAL A 28 -11.37 -6.78 -8.19
N THR A 29 -10.76 -7.68 -8.94
CA THR A 29 -11.08 -9.12 -8.90
C THR A 29 -9.93 -9.89 -8.27
N ALA A 30 -10.23 -10.57 -7.15
CA ALA A 30 -9.34 -11.54 -6.55
C ALA A 30 -9.78 -12.95 -6.94
N ASN A 31 -8.87 -13.71 -7.52
CA ASN A 31 -9.17 -15.09 -7.94
C ASN A 31 -8.74 -16.08 -6.86
N LEU A 32 -9.60 -17.06 -6.60
CA LEU A 32 -9.38 -18.14 -5.64
C LEU A 32 -9.49 -19.50 -6.34
N ASN A 33 -8.59 -20.41 -6.01
CA ASN A 33 -8.65 -21.80 -6.47
C ASN A 33 -8.42 -22.73 -5.29
N VAL A 34 -9.11 -23.85 -5.32
CA VAL A 34 -8.85 -24.98 -4.42
C VAL A 34 -7.90 -25.95 -5.10
N ARG A 35 -6.89 -26.39 -4.38
CA ARG A 35 -5.92 -27.37 -4.86
C ARG A 35 -5.87 -28.60 -3.95
N LEU A 36 -5.73 -29.77 -4.54
CA LEU A 36 -5.42 -31.02 -3.86
C LEU A 36 -3.92 -31.32 -3.92
N SER A 37 -3.44 -32.10 -2.97
CA SER A 37 -2.06 -32.61 -2.98
C SER A 37 -1.80 -33.63 -4.11
N ASP A 38 -2.82 -34.46 -4.42
CA ASP A 38 -2.77 -35.49 -5.44
C ASP A 38 -4.01 -35.41 -6.34
N PRO A 39 -4.03 -36.04 -7.53
CA PRO A 39 -5.19 -36.05 -8.40
C PRO A 39 -6.45 -36.59 -7.70
N ALA A 40 -7.58 -35.96 -7.97
CA ALA A 40 -8.86 -36.31 -7.39
C ALA A 40 -9.32 -37.73 -7.84
N GLU A 41 -9.68 -38.58 -6.90
CA GLU A 41 -10.21 -39.92 -7.18
C GLU A 41 -11.66 -39.89 -7.68
N LYS A 42 -12.39 -38.81 -7.32
CA LYS A 42 -13.77 -38.51 -7.70
C LYS A 42 -13.96 -37.00 -7.71
N ASP A 43 -15.12 -36.49 -8.08
CA ASP A 43 -15.47 -35.09 -7.93
C ASP A 43 -15.51 -34.72 -6.44
N TYR A 44 -14.80 -33.64 -6.05
CA TYR A 44 -14.80 -33.08 -4.71
C TYR A 44 -15.38 -31.67 -4.72
N ASN A 45 -16.28 -31.40 -3.77
CA ASN A 45 -17.00 -30.14 -3.67
C ASN A 45 -16.56 -29.37 -2.42
N PHE A 46 -16.21 -28.12 -2.62
CA PHE A 46 -15.78 -27.20 -1.59
C PHE A 46 -16.60 -25.92 -1.62
N GLU A 47 -16.56 -25.17 -0.52
CA GLU A 47 -17.10 -23.83 -0.46
C GLU A 47 -16.17 -22.89 0.32
N PHE A 48 -16.18 -21.62 -0.07
CA PHE A 48 -15.55 -20.54 0.67
C PHE A 48 -16.60 -19.87 1.56
N VAL A 49 -16.35 -19.87 2.86
CA VAL A 49 -17.25 -19.31 3.87
C VAL A 49 -16.63 -18.07 4.46
N GLU A 50 -17.42 -17.02 4.62
CA GLU A 50 -17.02 -15.81 5.33
C GLU A 50 -16.76 -16.12 6.80
N ASP A 51 -15.64 -15.65 7.33
CA ASP A 51 -15.17 -16.00 8.68
C ASP A 51 -14.81 -14.75 9.48
N ALA A 52 -15.82 -14.25 10.21
CA ALA A 52 -15.63 -13.08 11.06
C ALA A 52 -14.72 -13.36 12.28
N GLU A 53 -14.68 -14.61 12.77
CA GLU A 53 -13.82 -14.98 13.89
C GLU A 53 -12.34 -14.98 13.47
N LEU A 54 -12.06 -15.43 12.25
CA LEU A 54 -10.73 -15.35 11.65
C LEU A 54 -10.25 -13.89 11.59
N LEU A 55 -11.12 -12.96 11.15
CA LEU A 55 -10.78 -11.54 11.11
C LEU A 55 -10.56 -10.96 12.52
N ALA A 56 -11.39 -11.31 13.48
CA ALA A 56 -11.25 -10.87 14.86
C ALA A 56 -9.91 -11.33 15.45
N LYS A 57 -9.55 -12.59 15.24
CA LYS A 57 -8.27 -13.16 15.67
C LYS A 57 -7.08 -12.49 14.97
N TYR A 58 -7.20 -12.21 13.67
CA TYR A 58 -6.18 -11.47 12.94
C TYR A 58 -5.94 -10.08 13.55
N ASN A 59 -7.02 -9.36 13.84
CA ASN A 59 -6.95 -8.04 14.46
C ASN A 59 -6.26 -8.09 15.85
N GLU A 60 -6.61 -9.07 16.67
CA GLU A 60 -6.01 -9.24 17.99
C GLU A 60 -4.50 -9.47 17.92
N VAL A 61 -4.08 -10.42 17.08
CA VAL A 61 -2.67 -10.81 16.95
C VAL A 61 -1.82 -9.69 16.33
N ASN A 62 -2.38 -8.93 15.38
CA ASN A 62 -1.63 -7.90 14.66
C ASN A 62 -1.88 -6.48 15.17
N TYR A 63 -2.64 -6.32 16.27
CA TYR A 63 -3.00 -5.01 16.84
C TYR A 63 -3.64 -4.09 15.80
N THR A 64 -4.55 -4.63 15.00
CA THR A 64 -5.27 -3.92 13.94
C THR A 64 -6.77 -3.84 14.26
N SER A 65 -7.52 -3.05 13.47
CA SER A 65 -8.96 -2.82 13.67
C SER A 65 -9.75 -2.93 12.37
N TYR A 66 -9.41 -3.88 11.52
CA TYR A 66 -10.15 -4.12 10.29
C TYR A 66 -11.61 -4.49 10.59
N LYS A 67 -12.53 -3.89 9.85
CA LYS A 67 -13.94 -4.28 9.82
C LYS A 67 -14.19 -5.21 8.66
N PHE A 68 -15.15 -6.12 8.81
CA PHE A 68 -15.57 -6.94 7.70
C PHE A 68 -16.19 -6.04 6.62
N LEU A 69 -15.85 -6.26 5.35
CA LEU A 69 -16.41 -5.49 4.24
C LEU A 69 -17.92 -5.77 4.15
N PRO A 70 -18.80 -4.74 4.07
CA PRO A 70 -20.23 -4.96 3.91
C PRO A 70 -20.56 -5.79 2.67
N ALA A 71 -21.56 -6.66 2.77
CA ALA A 71 -21.91 -7.62 1.72
C ALA A 71 -22.28 -6.97 0.38
N GLU A 72 -22.79 -5.75 0.41
CA GLU A 72 -23.11 -4.96 -0.78
C GLU A 72 -21.88 -4.40 -1.52
N GLN A 73 -20.71 -4.47 -0.91
CA GLN A 73 -19.44 -3.95 -1.48
C GLN A 73 -18.61 -5.02 -2.19
N TYR A 74 -19.08 -6.26 -2.24
CA TYR A 74 -18.42 -7.30 -3.01
C TYR A 74 -19.40 -8.32 -3.56
N ASN A 75 -19.00 -8.98 -4.62
CA ASN A 75 -19.74 -10.08 -5.22
C ASN A 75 -18.81 -11.29 -5.34
N PHE A 76 -19.18 -12.38 -4.68
CA PHE A 76 -18.41 -13.62 -4.75
C PHE A 76 -19.03 -14.56 -5.76
N LYS A 77 -18.57 -14.47 -7.02
CA LYS A 77 -18.92 -15.39 -8.08
C LYS A 77 -18.22 -16.73 -7.87
N GLY A 78 -19.02 -17.76 -7.62
CA GLY A 78 -18.47 -19.10 -7.38
C GLY A 78 -17.94 -19.28 -5.96
N LYS A 79 -18.77 -19.02 -4.95
CA LYS A 79 -18.47 -19.45 -3.56
C LYS A 79 -18.16 -20.95 -3.47
N GLU A 80 -18.69 -21.73 -4.41
CA GLU A 80 -18.48 -23.16 -4.52
C GLU A 80 -17.34 -23.45 -5.52
N ALA A 81 -16.47 -24.37 -5.16
CA ALA A 81 -15.38 -24.83 -6.00
C ALA A 81 -15.46 -26.35 -6.17
N VAL A 82 -15.30 -26.83 -7.39
CA VAL A 82 -15.32 -28.26 -7.70
C VAL A 82 -13.96 -28.66 -8.29
N ILE A 83 -13.38 -29.72 -7.76
CA ILE A 83 -12.24 -30.38 -8.39
C ILE A 83 -12.76 -31.67 -9.02
N LYS A 84 -12.64 -31.77 -10.32
CA LYS A 84 -13.13 -32.92 -11.08
C LYS A 84 -12.21 -34.12 -10.92
N GLN A 85 -12.78 -35.33 -11.08
CA GLN A 85 -12.00 -36.55 -11.06
C GLN A 85 -10.81 -36.47 -12.03
N GLY A 86 -9.64 -36.83 -11.53
CA GLY A 86 -8.37 -36.78 -12.26
C GLY A 86 -7.66 -35.43 -12.24
N GLU A 87 -8.31 -34.37 -11.78
CA GLU A 87 -7.73 -33.03 -11.65
C GLU A 87 -7.14 -32.79 -10.26
N VAL A 88 -6.28 -31.80 -10.14
CA VAL A 88 -5.66 -31.35 -8.87
C VAL A 88 -6.07 -29.92 -8.50
N LEU A 89 -6.77 -29.21 -9.39
CA LEU A 89 -7.09 -27.78 -9.23
C LEU A 89 -8.54 -27.52 -9.65
N SER A 90 -9.25 -26.71 -8.89
CA SER A 90 -10.58 -26.22 -9.28
C SER A 90 -10.50 -25.16 -10.35
N GLU A 91 -11.62 -24.89 -11.02
CA GLU A 91 -11.79 -23.63 -11.71
C GLU A 91 -11.63 -22.45 -10.75
N SER A 92 -11.37 -21.28 -11.31
CA SER A 92 -11.18 -20.08 -10.51
C SER A 92 -12.49 -19.50 -10.03
N SER A 93 -12.61 -19.27 -8.74
CA SER A 93 -13.68 -18.51 -8.12
C SER A 93 -13.31 -17.04 -8.07
N GLY A 94 -14.17 -16.15 -8.57
CA GLY A 94 -13.91 -14.70 -8.62
C GLY A 94 -14.56 -13.97 -7.45
N LEU A 95 -13.75 -13.33 -6.63
CA LEU A 95 -14.19 -12.36 -5.63
C LEU A 95 -14.03 -10.96 -6.22
N GLU A 96 -15.14 -10.37 -6.65
CA GLU A 96 -15.21 -9.01 -7.18
C GLU A 96 -15.45 -8.03 -6.03
N ILE A 97 -14.54 -7.10 -5.84
CA ILE A 97 -14.59 -6.08 -4.78
C ILE A 97 -14.87 -4.74 -5.43
N LEU A 98 -15.96 -4.09 -5.03
CA LEU A 98 -16.36 -2.77 -5.53
C LEU A 98 -15.51 -1.68 -4.90
N PRO A 99 -15.36 -0.52 -5.57
CA PRO A 99 -14.75 0.67 -4.98
C PRO A 99 -15.40 1.04 -3.65
N LEU A 100 -14.60 1.45 -2.68
CA LEU A 100 -15.13 1.93 -1.41
C LEU A 100 -15.95 3.22 -1.64
N THR A 101 -17.11 3.31 -0.99
CA THR A 101 -17.92 4.53 -1.04
C THR A 101 -17.20 5.70 -0.38
N GLN A 102 -17.61 6.94 -0.68
CA GLN A 102 -17.02 8.11 -0.06
C GLN A 102 -17.21 8.08 1.46
N GLU A 103 -18.36 7.67 1.95
CA GLU A 103 -18.65 7.51 3.38
C GLU A 103 -17.67 6.53 4.05
N MET A 104 -17.39 5.41 3.39
CA MET A 104 -16.43 4.42 3.90
C MET A 104 -15.00 4.98 3.96
N LYS A 105 -14.60 5.77 2.96
CA LYS A 105 -13.29 6.44 2.92
C LYS A 105 -13.19 7.49 4.03
N ASP A 106 -14.21 8.29 4.22
CA ASP A 106 -14.26 9.37 5.20
C ASP A 106 -14.35 8.85 6.64
N SER A 107 -14.85 7.62 6.83
CA SER A 107 -14.95 6.98 8.15
C SER A 107 -13.59 6.68 8.79
N GLY A 108 -12.51 6.64 8.00
CA GLY A 108 -11.18 6.21 8.45
C GLY A 108 -11.09 4.72 8.82
N ASN A 109 -12.15 3.95 8.63
CA ASN A 109 -12.14 2.51 8.89
C ASN A 109 -11.34 1.77 7.82
N LYS A 110 -10.66 0.72 8.25
CA LYS A 110 -10.04 -0.26 7.36
C LYS A 110 -10.96 -1.45 7.21
N TYR A 111 -11.03 -2.01 6.01
CA TYR A 111 -11.91 -3.13 5.71
C TYR A 111 -11.12 -4.35 5.27
N ALA A 112 -11.69 -5.53 5.52
CA ALA A 112 -11.11 -6.80 5.09
C ALA A 112 -12.22 -7.81 4.76
N ILE A 113 -11.85 -8.82 3.97
CA ILE A 113 -12.66 -10.03 3.75
C ILE A 113 -11.83 -11.20 4.25
N ALA A 114 -12.40 -12.02 5.12
CA ALA A 114 -11.78 -13.22 5.64
C ALA A 114 -12.60 -14.44 5.18
N LEU A 115 -11.93 -15.43 4.63
CA LEU A 115 -12.55 -16.62 4.06
C LEU A 115 -11.90 -17.89 4.61
N THR A 116 -12.73 -18.88 4.87
CA THR A 116 -12.33 -20.24 5.25
C THR A 116 -12.86 -21.23 4.24
N LEU A 117 -11.99 -22.13 3.77
CA LEU A 117 -12.35 -23.23 2.88
C LEU A 117 -12.94 -24.39 3.68
N GLN A 118 -14.07 -24.90 3.22
CA GLN A 118 -14.73 -26.07 3.80
C GLN A 118 -15.04 -27.11 2.72
N SER A 119 -14.95 -28.40 3.09
CA SER A 119 -15.47 -29.49 2.25
C SER A 119 -16.98 -29.59 2.43
N LYS A 120 -17.75 -29.51 1.37
CA LYS A 120 -19.23 -29.57 1.42
C LYS A 120 -19.76 -30.95 1.79
N ASP A 121 -19.08 -31.98 1.37
CA ASP A 121 -19.50 -33.36 1.58
C ASP A 121 -18.71 -34.05 2.72
N GLY A 122 -17.75 -33.37 3.34
CA GLY A 122 -16.91 -33.91 4.38
C GLY A 122 -16.02 -35.07 3.96
N THR A 123 -15.92 -35.35 2.66
CA THR A 123 -15.19 -36.53 2.13
C THR A 123 -13.71 -36.27 1.93
N THR A 124 -13.29 -35.01 1.96
CA THR A 124 -11.87 -34.62 1.79
C THR A 124 -11.46 -33.72 2.93
N GLU A 125 -10.34 -34.04 3.54
CA GLU A 125 -9.75 -33.23 4.60
C GLU A 125 -9.20 -31.91 4.00
N VAL A 126 -9.46 -30.79 4.69
CA VAL A 126 -8.88 -29.49 4.34
C VAL A 126 -7.64 -29.25 5.21
N LEU A 127 -6.53 -28.96 4.56
CA LEU A 127 -5.26 -28.69 5.22
C LEU A 127 -5.35 -27.37 6.02
N LYS A 128 -5.34 -27.47 7.34
CA LYS A 128 -5.52 -26.32 8.25
C LYS A 128 -4.64 -25.10 7.91
N PRO A 129 -3.32 -25.22 7.68
CA PRO A 129 -2.50 -24.05 7.34
C PRO A 129 -2.92 -23.35 6.04
N GLY A 130 -3.48 -24.09 5.08
CA GLY A 130 -3.92 -23.54 3.80
C GLY A 130 -5.43 -23.34 3.67
N SER A 131 -6.19 -23.45 4.76
CA SER A 131 -7.66 -23.37 4.71
C SER A 131 -8.22 -21.96 4.79
N THR A 132 -7.39 -20.97 5.14
CA THR A 132 -7.86 -19.61 5.43
C THR A 132 -7.08 -18.57 4.65
N ILE A 133 -7.78 -17.52 4.21
CA ILE A 133 -7.18 -16.37 3.54
C ILE A 133 -7.89 -15.09 3.94
N LEU A 134 -7.11 -14.01 4.12
CA LEU A 134 -7.62 -12.67 4.37
C LEU A 134 -7.23 -11.75 3.21
N TYR A 135 -8.17 -10.95 2.75
CA TYR A 135 -7.93 -9.83 1.86
C TYR A 135 -8.06 -8.54 2.66
N LEU A 136 -6.94 -7.85 2.86
CA LEU A 136 -6.87 -6.58 3.56
C LEU A 136 -6.99 -5.46 2.54
N LEU A 137 -8.05 -4.66 2.63
CA LEU A 137 -8.35 -3.62 1.67
C LEU A 137 -7.64 -2.33 2.09
N ASP A 138 -6.68 -1.91 1.29
CA ASP A 138 -6.01 -0.63 1.44
C ASP A 138 -6.52 0.32 0.34
N PRO A 139 -7.07 1.50 0.69
CA PRO A 139 -7.42 2.48 -0.32
C PRO A 139 -6.16 2.92 -1.06
N ALA A 140 -6.21 2.96 -2.38
CA ALA A 140 -5.14 3.55 -3.16
C ALA A 140 -5.06 5.03 -2.82
N ILE A 141 -3.91 5.46 -2.31
CA ILE A 141 -3.67 6.86 -2.02
C ILE A 141 -3.32 7.54 -3.35
N VAL A 142 -4.32 8.14 -3.99
CA VAL A 142 -4.11 8.99 -5.16
C VAL A 142 -3.85 10.40 -4.67
N THR A 143 -2.61 10.84 -4.73
CA THR A 143 -2.24 12.22 -4.41
C THR A 143 -1.93 12.95 -5.70
N SER A 144 -2.57 14.12 -5.89
CA SER A 144 -2.14 15.05 -6.91
C SER A 144 -0.92 15.80 -6.40
N VAL A 145 0.16 15.76 -7.15
CA VAL A 145 1.36 16.54 -6.83
C VAL A 145 1.47 17.72 -7.80
N PRO A 146 1.75 18.93 -7.32
CA PRO A 146 1.99 20.05 -8.21
C PRO A 146 3.30 19.85 -8.97
N VAL A 147 3.29 20.20 -10.25
CA VAL A 147 4.50 20.19 -11.09
C VAL A 147 4.99 21.62 -11.24
N PHE A 148 6.19 21.87 -10.72
CA PHE A 148 6.83 23.17 -10.79
C PHE A 148 7.96 23.18 -11.81
N ASN A 149 8.26 24.36 -12.33
CA ASN A 149 9.46 24.61 -13.14
C ASN A 149 10.02 26.00 -12.80
N SER A 150 11.11 26.39 -13.43
CA SER A 150 11.79 27.67 -13.16
C SER A 150 10.91 28.93 -13.36
N ARG A 151 9.72 28.80 -13.95
CA ARG A 151 8.77 29.89 -14.18
C ARG A 151 7.55 29.86 -13.29
N HIS A 152 7.36 28.78 -12.54
CA HIS A 152 6.21 28.57 -11.68
C HIS A 152 6.67 28.23 -10.27
N ASN A 153 6.31 29.07 -9.33
CA ASN A 153 6.49 28.84 -7.89
C ASN A 153 5.16 29.05 -7.18
N VAL A 154 5.09 28.63 -5.94
CA VAL A 154 3.99 28.97 -5.03
C VAL A 154 4.58 29.85 -3.94
N ALA A 155 4.00 31.02 -3.77
CA ALA A 155 4.37 31.93 -2.68
C ALA A 155 3.25 31.90 -1.62
N PHE A 156 3.67 31.81 -0.36
CA PHE A 156 2.78 31.92 0.79
C PHE A 156 3.20 33.14 1.61
N SER A 157 2.21 33.90 2.06
CA SER A 157 2.43 34.91 3.08
C SER A 157 1.67 34.48 4.33
N LEU A 158 2.35 34.48 5.46
CA LEU A 158 1.70 34.21 6.74
C LEU A 158 0.85 35.42 7.13
N ILE A 159 -0.29 35.15 7.77
CA ILE A 159 -1.19 36.20 8.27
C ILE A 159 -0.55 36.87 9.49
N GLU A 160 0.19 36.09 10.29
CA GLU A 160 0.89 36.56 11.48
C GLU A 160 2.32 36.04 11.47
N ASP A 161 3.23 36.77 12.10
CA ASP A 161 4.60 36.33 12.27
C ASP A 161 4.69 35.10 13.17
N LEU A 162 5.46 34.11 12.73
CA LEU A 162 5.77 32.93 13.52
C LEU A 162 7.11 33.07 14.21
N SER A 163 7.11 32.86 15.53
CA SER A 163 8.34 32.66 16.31
C SER A 163 8.42 31.21 16.77
N LEU A 164 9.32 30.43 16.15
CA LEU A 164 9.44 29.00 16.39
C LEU A 164 10.75 28.71 17.11
N SER A 165 10.68 28.04 18.26
CA SER A 165 11.87 27.51 18.95
C SER A 165 12.32 26.16 18.37
N GLU A 166 11.38 25.40 17.84
CA GLU A 166 11.61 24.10 17.18
C GLU A 166 10.74 24.00 15.92
N TRP A 167 11.28 23.42 14.89
CA TRP A 167 10.54 23.21 13.64
C TRP A 167 11.06 21.99 12.86
N THR A 168 10.20 21.42 12.07
CA THR A 168 10.52 20.37 11.11
C THR A 168 9.98 20.76 9.74
N LEU A 169 10.78 20.63 8.70
CA LEU A 169 10.37 20.79 7.30
C LEU A 169 10.48 19.45 6.60
N GLU A 170 9.34 18.93 6.17
CA GLU A 170 9.25 17.67 5.46
C GLU A 170 8.56 17.85 4.11
N PHE A 171 9.17 17.34 3.07
CA PHE A 171 8.57 17.28 1.75
C PHE A 171 9.15 16.13 0.92
N CYS A 172 8.35 15.60 0.00
CA CYS A 172 8.80 14.68 -1.02
C CYS A 172 8.91 15.43 -2.34
N VAL A 173 10.03 15.30 -3.03
CA VAL A 173 10.25 15.93 -4.32
C VAL A 173 10.75 14.92 -5.35
N ASN A 174 10.18 14.97 -6.54
CA ASN A 174 10.68 14.24 -7.70
C ASN A 174 11.28 15.27 -8.68
N MET A 175 12.61 15.23 -8.81
CA MET A 175 13.34 16.11 -9.71
C MET A 175 13.47 15.46 -11.10
N SER A 176 12.93 16.08 -12.12
CA SER A 176 13.04 15.57 -13.49
C SER A 176 14.49 15.55 -14.01
N LYS A 177 15.34 16.37 -13.44
CA LYS A 177 16.78 16.44 -13.78
C LYS A 177 17.58 17.01 -12.63
N LEU A 178 18.74 16.44 -12.37
CA LEU A 178 19.76 16.96 -11.46
C LEU A 178 21.09 17.13 -12.20
N GLY A 179 21.82 18.21 -11.88
CA GLY A 179 23.19 18.38 -12.36
C GLY A 179 24.15 17.40 -11.68
N LYS A 180 25.11 16.87 -12.42
CA LYS A 180 26.13 15.93 -11.92
C LYS A 180 27.47 16.58 -11.63
N LYS A 181 27.68 17.80 -12.15
CA LYS A 181 28.93 18.53 -12.03
C LYS A 181 28.70 19.85 -11.32
N VAL A 182 29.80 20.41 -10.81
CA VAL A 182 29.79 21.76 -10.26
C VAL A 182 29.34 22.77 -11.31
N GLY A 183 28.36 23.61 -10.95
CA GLY A 183 27.78 24.62 -11.83
C GLY A 183 26.75 24.09 -12.82
N GLU A 184 26.54 22.78 -12.92
CA GLU A 184 25.50 22.20 -13.76
C GLU A 184 24.16 22.23 -13.02
N LEU A 185 23.09 22.77 -13.65
CA LEU A 185 21.78 22.94 -13.03
C LEU A 185 21.87 23.51 -11.61
N ASN A 186 22.65 24.56 -11.50
CA ASN A 186 22.94 25.19 -10.23
C ASN A 186 21.72 25.88 -9.62
N ASN A 187 21.63 25.89 -8.27
CA ASN A 187 20.62 26.62 -7.53
C ASN A 187 19.17 26.22 -7.84
N GLN A 188 18.88 24.92 -7.83
CA GLN A 188 17.51 24.42 -7.95
C GLN A 188 16.81 24.53 -6.59
N ALA A 189 16.17 25.66 -6.32
CA ALA A 189 15.48 25.93 -5.07
C ALA A 189 14.25 25.02 -4.92
N LEU A 190 14.09 24.44 -3.74
CA LEU A 190 12.97 23.62 -3.34
C LEU A 190 12.04 24.36 -2.39
N PHE A 191 12.64 25.08 -1.44
CA PHE A 191 11.94 25.86 -0.44
C PHE A 191 12.77 27.09 -0.07
N ASP A 192 12.10 28.22 0.06
CA ASP A 192 12.68 29.46 0.58
C ASP A 192 11.66 30.11 1.52
N GLY A 193 11.93 30.06 2.80
CA GLY A 193 11.22 30.78 3.85
C GLY A 193 12.09 31.89 4.38
N SER A 194 11.67 33.14 4.24
CA SER A 194 12.41 34.31 4.69
C SER A 194 11.56 35.19 5.60
N SER A 195 12.22 35.91 6.47
CA SER A 195 11.62 36.91 7.33
C SER A 195 12.33 38.25 7.19
N SER A 196 11.82 39.28 7.88
CA SER A 196 12.44 40.60 7.97
C SER A 196 13.80 40.60 8.64
N LEU A 197 14.19 39.53 9.34
CA LEU A 197 15.48 39.37 9.99
C LEU A 197 16.64 39.05 9.03
N GLY A 198 16.30 38.73 7.78
CA GLY A 198 17.29 38.46 6.74
C GLY A 198 17.92 37.06 6.81
N GLU A 199 19.03 36.87 6.06
CA GLU A 199 19.62 35.56 5.86
C GLU A 199 20.24 34.96 7.14
N SER A 200 20.70 35.79 8.08
CA SER A 200 21.38 35.31 9.28
C SER A 200 20.48 34.67 10.31
N ASP A 201 19.25 35.20 10.49
CA ASP A 201 18.33 34.74 11.55
C ASP A 201 16.92 34.39 11.07
N GLY A 202 16.59 34.69 9.82
CA GLY A 202 15.22 34.61 9.33
C GLY A 202 15.04 33.80 8.05
N GLN A 203 16.06 33.04 7.61
CA GLN A 203 15.93 32.25 6.39
C GLN A 203 16.01 30.75 6.65
N ILE A 204 15.10 30.00 6.06
CA ILE A 204 15.19 28.56 5.84
C ILE A 204 15.18 28.35 4.33
N TYR A 205 16.29 27.87 3.78
CA TYR A 205 16.46 27.72 2.34
C TYR A 205 16.99 26.35 1.99
N THR A 206 16.32 25.64 1.10
CA THR A 206 16.75 24.32 0.61
C THR A 206 16.85 24.33 -0.90
N ARG A 207 17.92 23.74 -1.45
CA ARG A 207 18.16 23.65 -2.88
C ARG A 207 19.05 22.49 -3.26
N PHE A 208 19.03 22.11 -4.52
CA PHE A 208 20.07 21.31 -5.13
C PHE A 208 21.08 22.19 -5.88
N GLY A 209 22.34 21.88 -5.70
CA GLY A 209 23.45 22.50 -6.40
C GLY A 209 23.70 23.97 -6.05
N ASP A 210 24.93 24.25 -5.69
CA ASP A 210 25.47 25.61 -5.59
C ASP A 210 26.98 25.51 -5.68
N ALA A 211 27.60 26.21 -6.64
CA ALA A 211 29.06 26.23 -6.71
C ALA A 211 29.66 26.62 -5.34
N PRO A 212 30.65 25.87 -4.82
CA PRO A 212 31.47 24.87 -5.53
C PRO A 212 31.00 23.41 -5.42
N ILE A 213 29.78 23.14 -4.97
CA ILE A 213 29.27 21.76 -4.88
C ILE A 213 28.56 21.32 -6.18
N GLU A 214 28.46 20.01 -6.38
CA GLU A 214 27.79 19.41 -7.55
C GLU A 214 26.29 19.67 -7.53
N GLY A 215 25.67 19.75 -8.70
CA GLY A 215 24.24 20.06 -8.91
C GLY A 215 23.25 19.04 -8.34
N ASN A 216 23.71 17.87 -7.91
CA ASN A 216 22.91 16.84 -7.28
C ASN A 216 23.14 16.71 -5.77
N ARG A 217 23.81 17.67 -5.15
CA ARG A 217 23.97 17.72 -3.70
C ARG A 217 22.96 18.68 -3.09
N LEU A 218 22.28 18.20 -2.04
CA LEU A 218 21.35 19.02 -1.28
C LEU A 218 22.11 19.99 -0.39
N GLN A 219 21.68 21.24 -0.41
CA GLN A 219 22.16 22.29 0.46
C GLN A 219 21.00 22.84 1.28
N ILE A 220 21.23 23.04 2.57
CA ILE A 220 20.27 23.65 3.50
C ILE A 220 20.97 24.85 4.16
N LYS A 221 20.28 25.98 4.16
CA LYS A 221 20.70 27.18 4.91
C LYS A 221 19.64 27.49 5.96
N THR A 222 20.08 27.73 7.18
CA THR A 222 19.22 28.17 8.27
C THR A 222 20.06 28.89 9.32
N GLN A 223 19.54 29.97 9.89
CA GLN A 223 20.18 30.75 10.95
C GLN A 223 21.66 31.13 10.64
N GLY A 224 21.92 31.57 9.41
CA GLY A 224 23.28 31.89 8.97
C GLY A 224 24.22 30.69 8.75
N LEU A 225 23.75 29.47 9.02
CA LEU A 225 24.52 28.25 8.81
C LEU A 225 24.19 27.65 7.44
N GLN A 226 25.20 27.04 6.82
CA GLN A 226 25.03 26.31 5.57
C GLN A 226 25.52 24.87 5.75
N MET A 227 24.69 23.92 5.41
CA MET A 227 24.97 22.49 5.42
C MET A 227 24.79 21.90 4.01
N ASN A 228 25.69 21.00 3.66
CA ASN A 228 25.63 20.28 2.40
C ASN A 228 25.51 18.78 2.68
N SER A 229 24.74 18.05 1.89
CA SER A 229 24.71 16.59 1.97
C SER A 229 26.11 16.01 1.75
N ALA A 230 26.48 14.98 2.50
CA ALA A 230 27.77 14.32 2.38
C ALA A 230 27.91 13.56 1.05
N THR A 231 26.78 13.10 0.50
CA THR A 231 26.71 12.33 -0.75
C THR A 231 25.80 13.00 -1.75
N SER A 232 26.05 12.75 -3.03
CA SER A 232 25.17 13.14 -4.13
C SER A 232 23.89 12.31 -4.11
N VAL A 233 22.77 12.93 -4.48
CA VAL A 233 21.52 12.23 -4.72
C VAL A 233 21.60 11.57 -6.09
N SER A 234 21.22 10.30 -6.17
CA SER A 234 21.13 9.57 -7.43
C SER A 234 19.69 9.13 -7.67
N TYR A 235 19.31 9.06 -8.93
CA TYR A 235 18.08 8.36 -9.33
C TYR A 235 18.30 6.87 -9.27
N THR A 236 17.34 6.16 -8.75
CA THR A 236 17.16 4.70 -8.89
C THR A 236 15.99 4.42 -9.80
#